data_db568bed885172327f07a9744c613c26
#
_entry.id   db568bed885172327f07a9744c613c26
#
_cell.length_a   1.000
_cell.length_b   1.000
_cell.length_c   1.000
_cell.angle_alpha   90.00
_cell.angle_beta   90.00
_cell.angle_gamma   90.00
#
_symmetry.space_group_name_H-M   'P 1'
#
loop_
_entity.id
_entity.type
_entity.pdbx_description
1 polymer ?
#
loop_
_entity_poly.entity_id
_entity_poly.type
_entity_poly.pdbx_seq_one_letter_code
_entity_poly.pdbx_strand_id
1 'polypeptide(L)'
;LSRVFHIKMLGIYFGLLLAYRIATGFSDGEALTSIAFAAIRILAISALGLGLVGLLGYLIASTAVYTITNKRVVMRIGIVLNMTFNFPLKMIELADCGLTKKQSGDIYLKLSKETKIAIFHLWPHARPGKWAVPQPALRGIKNCPEVAKILVDAWAAQNNVIARTVQLSESKSIDTKNAYSEVETA
;
A
#
# COMPACT_ATOMS: atom_id res chain seq x y z
N LEU A 1 -4.22 6.35 5.74
CA LEU A 1 -4.67 7.03 4.49
C LEU A 1 -4.49 8.55 4.51
N SER A 2 -4.60 9.23 5.66
CA SER A 2 -4.34 10.68 5.77
C SER A 2 -2.96 11.12 5.25
N ARG A 3 -1.96 10.23 5.27
CA ARG A 3 -0.63 10.48 4.70
C ARG A 3 -0.62 10.44 3.17
N VAL A 4 -1.51 9.67 2.54
CA VAL A 4 -1.59 9.56 1.07
C VAL A 4 -2.22 10.81 0.48
N PHE A 5 -3.27 11.30 1.09
CA PHE A 5 -4.02 12.45 0.61
C PHE A 5 -3.49 13.80 1.10
N HIS A 6 -2.41 13.82 1.89
CA HIS A 6 -1.78 15.05 2.41
C HIS A 6 -2.78 16.04 3.04
N ILE A 7 -3.82 15.52 3.73
CA ILE A 7 -4.94 16.32 4.29
C ILE A 7 -4.42 17.47 5.16
N LYS A 8 -3.31 17.25 5.89
CA LYS A 8 -2.71 18.32 6.70
C LYS A 8 -2.18 19.49 5.85
N MET A 9 -1.50 19.18 4.74
CA MET A 9 -0.98 20.21 3.84
C MET A 9 -2.10 20.97 3.17
N LEU A 10 -3.17 20.26 2.78
CA LEU A 10 -4.35 20.87 2.20
C LEU A 10 -5.06 21.79 3.21
N GLY A 11 -5.14 21.38 4.48
CA GLY A 11 -5.68 22.22 5.56
C GLY A 11 -4.85 23.48 5.81
N ILE A 12 -3.52 23.35 5.80
CA ILE A 12 -2.61 24.50 5.93
C ILE A 12 -2.79 25.46 4.75
N TYR A 13 -2.89 24.95 3.53
CA TYR A 13 -3.12 25.75 2.33
C TYR A 13 -4.41 26.57 2.44
N PHE A 14 -5.52 25.95 2.82
CA PHE A 14 -6.78 26.68 3.00
C PHE A 14 -6.73 27.67 4.17
N GLY A 15 -6.00 27.33 5.25
CA GLY A 15 -5.79 28.27 6.35
C GLY A 15 -5.01 29.50 5.93
N LEU A 16 -3.95 29.35 5.14
CA LEU A 16 -3.17 30.46 4.58
C LEU A 16 -4.00 31.29 3.60
N LEU A 17 -4.81 30.66 2.76
CA LEU A 17 -5.71 31.35 1.84
C LEU A 17 -6.72 32.23 2.59
N LEU A 18 -7.29 31.70 3.67
CA LEU A 18 -8.21 32.42 4.52
C LEU A 18 -7.52 33.62 5.20
N ALA A 19 -6.35 33.41 5.78
CA ALA A 19 -5.57 34.46 6.42
C ALA A 19 -5.19 35.57 5.43
N TYR A 20 -4.75 35.22 4.25
CA TYR A 20 -4.44 36.15 3.17
C TYR A 20 -5.66 36.98 2.78
N ARG A 21 -6.84 36.36 2.60
CA ARG A 21 -8.06 37.05 2.22
C ARG A 21 -8.53 38.03 3.30
N ILE A 22 -8.41 37.64 4.55
CA ILE A 22 -8.76 38.56 5.68
C ILE A 22 -7.79 39.75 5.69
N ALA A 23 -6.48 39.49 5.57
CA ALA A 23 -5.47 40.55 5.60
C ALA A 23 -5.65 41.58 4.47
N THR A 24 -5.91 41.10 3.24
CA THR A 24 -6.15 41.99 2.08
C THR A 24 -7.43 42.79 2.27
N GLY A 25 -8.52 42.19 2.77
CA GLY A 25 -9.76 42.91 3.01
C GLY A 25 -9.63 44.07 4.01
N PHE A 26 -8.83 43.88 5.06
CA PHE A 26 -8.50 44.96 6.00
C PHE A 26 -7.61 46.05 5.37
N SER A 27 -6.61 45.63 4.59
CA SER A 27 -5.70 46.58 3.91
C SER A 27 -6.41 47.45 2.89
N ASP A 28 -7.39 46.87 2.19
CA ASP A 28 -8.17 47.56 1.15
C ASP A 28 -9.33 48.39 1.73
N GLY A 29 -9.50 48.39 3.06
CA GLY A 29 -10.57 49.13 3.74
C GLY A 29 -11.98 48.61 3.45
N GLU A 30 -12.10 47.29 3.11
CA GLU A 30 -13.40 46.69 2.86
C GLU A 30 -14.30 46.72 4.12
N ALA A 31 -15.59 46.77 3.92
CA ALA A 31 -16.55 46.65 5.02
C ALA A 31 -16.41 45.29 5.72
N LEU A 32 -16.50 45.25 7.04
CA LEU A 32 -16.34 44.03 7.84
C LEU A 32 -17.32 42.91 7.39
N THR A 33 -18.52 43.30 6.96
CA THR A 33 -19.51 42.37 6.41
C THR A 33 -19.03 41.69 5.13
N SER A 34 -18.36 42.42 4.23
CA SER A 34 -17.75 41.90 2.99
C SER A 34 -16.67 40.87 3.30
N ILE A 35 -15.74 41.20 4.22
CA ILE A 35 -14.69 40.31 4.68
C ILE A 35 -15.27 39.03 5.30
N ALA A 36 -16.31 39.18 6.14
CA ALA A 36 -16.97 38.03 6.76
C ALA A 36 -17.63 37.09 5.74
N PHE A 37 -18.35 37.62 4.76
CA PHE A 37 -18.95 36.82 3.69
C PHE A 37 -17.90 36.11 2.85
N ALA A 38 -16.77 36.77 2.54
CA ALA A 38 -15.66 36.11 1.81
C ALA A 38 -15.02 35.00 2.63
N ALA A 39 -14.79 35.20 3.92
CA ALA A 39 -14.27 34.19 4.83
C ALA A 39 -15.19 32.96 4.94
N ILE A 40 -16.50 33.18 5.10
CA ILE A 40 -17.51 32.11 5.15
C ILE A 40 -17.48 31.26 3.86
N ARG A 41 -17.40 31.89 2.69
CA ARG A 41 -17.31 31.18 1.40
C ARG A 41 -16.06 30.30 1.33
N ILE A 42 -14.91 30.85 1.72
CA ILE A 42 -13.63 30.07 1.72
C ILE A 42 -13.74 28.90 2.69
N LEU A 43 -14.29 29.12 3.89
CA LEU A 43 -14.49 28.05 4.87
C LEU A 43 -15.44 26.96 4.35
N ALA A 44 -16.53 27.32 3.71
CA ALA A 44 -17.49 26.39 3.14
C ALA A 44 -16.86 25.53 2.03
N ILE A 45 -16.12 26.15 1.11
CA ILE A 45 -15.41 25.44 0.03
C ILE A 45 -14.32 24.55 0.61
N SER A 46 -13.57 25.03 1.60
CA SER A 46 -12.52 24.25 2.28
C SER A 46 -13.10 23.05 3.01
N ALA A 47 -14.20 23.23 3.73
CA ALA A 47 -14.89 22.14 4.44
C ALA A 47 -15.43 21.09 3.46
N LEU A 48 -16.02 21.52 2.35
CA LEU A 48 -16.48 20.61 1.29
C LEU A 48 -15.31 19.83 0.67
N GLY A 49 -14.23 20.50 0.29
CA GLY A 49 -13.04 19.87 -0.30
C GLY A 49 -12.38 18.87 0.65
N LEU A 50 -12.12 19.27 1.89
CA LEU A 50 -11.54 18.39 2.90
C LEU A 50 -12.48 17.23 3.26
N GLY A 51 -13.79 17.49 3.30
CA GLY A 51 -14.81 16.48 3.55
C GLY A 51 -14.85 15.42 2.44
N LEU A 52 -14.81 15.82 1.17
CA LEU A 52 -14.77 14.89 0.03
C LEU A 52 -13.49 14.04 0.03
N VAL A 53 -12.32 14.64 0.27
CA VAL A 53 -11.06 13.90 0.37
C VAL A 53 -11.08 12.94 1.56
N GLY A 54 -11.62 13.36 2.70
CA GLY A 54 -11.82 12.52 3.88
C GLY A 54 -12.76 11.35 3.62
N LEU A 55 -13.88 11.60 2.95
CA LEU A 55 -14.86 10.59 2.56
C LEU A 55 -14.23 9.56 1.61
N LEU A 56 -13.52 9.99 0.57
CA LEU A 56 -12.80 9.09 -0.34
C LEU A 56 -11.79 8.23 0.42
N GLY A 57 -11.01 8.84 1.32
CA GLY A 57 -10.06 8.11 2.16
C GLY A 57 -10.74 7.06 3.05
N TYR A 58 -11.91 7.38 3.60
CA TYR A 58 -12.71 6.45 4.40
C TYR A 58 -13.24 5.29 3.55
N LEU A 59 -13.83 5.58 2.39
CA LEU A 59 -14.36 4.56 1.48
C LEU A 59 -13.26 3.59 1.03
N ILE A 60 -12.10 4.10 0.63
CA ILE A 60 -10.95 3.26 0.25
C ILE A 60 -10.49 2.35 1.41
N ALA A 61 -10.47 2.89 2.63
CA ALA A 61 -10.07 2.10 3.81
C ALA A 61 -11.09 1.02 4.17
N SER A 62 -12.37 1.32 4.04
CA SER A 62 -13.44 0.38 4.41
C SER A 62 -13.67 -0.73 3.40
N THR A 63 -13.29 -0.52 2.13
CA THR A 63 -13.48 -1.52 1.06
C THR A 63 -12.25 -2.42 0.83
N ALA A 64 -11.08 -2.06 1.35
CA ALA A 64 -9.87 -2.86 1.19
C ALA A 64 -9.86 -4.08 2.11
N VAL A 65 -9.68 -5.26 1.52
CA VAL A 65 -9.56 -6.53 2.25
C VAL A 65 -8.24 -7.20 1.90
N TYR A 66 -7.47 -7.59 2.92
CA TYR A 66 -6.20 -8.28 2.77
C TYR A 66 -6.30 -9.66 3.41
N THR A 67 -5.92 -10.69 2.65
CA THR A 67 -5.92 -12.08 3.13
C THR A 67 -4.52 -12.66 2.95
N ILE A 68 -3.92 -13.09 4.03
CA ILE A 68 -2.63 -13.78 4.01
C ILE A 68 -2.90 -15.27 4.15
N THR A 69 -2.36 -16.06 3.23
CA THR A 69 -2.43 -17.52 3.26
C THR A 69 -1.02 -18.11 3.27
N ASN A 70 -0.90 -19.39 3.47
CA ASN A 70 0.38 -20.12 3.41
C ASN A 70 1.01 -20.20 2.01
N LYS A 71 0.33 -19.73 0.96
CA LYS A 71 0.81 -19.78 -0.43
C LYS A 71 0.88 -18.41 -1.11
N ARG A 72 0.02 -17.48 -0.69
CA ARG A 72 -0.14 -16.17 -1.35
C ARG A 72 -0.70 -15.11 -0.43
N VAL A 73 -0.46 -13.86 -0.78
CA VAL A 73 -1.19 -12.70 -0.24
C VAL A 73 -2.22 -12.27 -1.29
N VAL A 74 -3.46 -12.19 -0.88
CA VAL A 74 -4.57 -11.71 -1.72
C VAL A 74 -4.95 -10.31 -1.23
N MET A 75 -4.96 -9.35 -2.15
CA MET A 75 -5.35 -7.99 -1.88
C MET A 75 -6.54 -7.62 -2.76
N ARG A 76 -7.71 -7.44 -2.15
CA ARG A 76 -8.91 -6.94 -2.81
C ARG A 76 -9.07 -5.47 -2.49
N ILE A 77 -9.05 -4.63 -3.50
CA ILE A 77 -9.15 -3.18 -3.39
C ILE A 77 -10.13 -2.63 -4.42
N GLY A 78 -10.70 -1.48 -4.14
CA GLY A 78 -11.61 -0.75 -5.02
C GLY A 78 -12.87 -0.32 -4.28
N ILE A 79 -13.46 0.81 -4.71
CA ILE A 79 -14.73 1.34 -4.17
C ILE A 79 -15.89 0.85 -5.03
N VAL A 80 -15.82 1.07 -6.33
CA VAL A 80 -16.85 0.69 -7.31
C VAL A 80 -16.41 -0.53 -8.10
N LEU A 81 -15.19 -0.50 -8.65
CA LEU A 81 -14.57 -1.62 -9.37
C LEU A 81 -13.63 -2.36 -8.41
N ASN A 82 -14.05 -3.52 -7.97
CA ASN A 82 -13.24 -4.37 -7.12
C ASN A 82 -12.16 -5.08 -7.94
N MET A 83 -10.90 -4.78 -7.66
CA MET A 83 -9.76 -5.47 -8.24
C MET A 83 -9.14 -6.40 -7.20
N THR A 84 -8.87 -7.63 -7.61
CA THR A 84 -8.24 -8.63 -6.75
C THR A 84 -6.84 -8.94 -7.27
N PHE A 85 -5.84 -8.64 -6.47
CA PHE A 85 -4.44 -8.95 -6.75
C PHE A 85 -4.03 -10.19 -5.96
N ASN A 86 -3.39 -11.13 -6.65
CA ASN A 86 -2.83 -12.32 -6.07
C ASN A 86 -1.30 -12.23 -6.12
N PHE A 87 -0.66 -12.22 -4.95
CA PHE A 87 0.79 -12.20 -4.81
C PHE A 87 1.28 -13.52 -4.22
N PRO A 88 1.73 -14.48 -5.04
CA PRO A 88 2.35 -15.70 -4.52
C PRO A 88 3.54 -15.36 -3.61
N LEU A 89 3.68 -16.04 -2.47
CA LEU A 89 4.76 -15.77 -1.52
C LEU A 89 6.15 -15.94 -2.14
N LYS A 90 6.31 -16.85 -3.11
CA LYS A 90 7.55 -17.04 -3.87
C LYS A 90 7.99 -15.82 -4.68
N MET A 91 7.05 -14.90 -5.00
CA MET A 91 7.34 -13.65 -5.75
C MET A 91 7.64 -12.47 -4.82
N ILE A 92 7.48 -12.63 -3.52
CA ILE A 92 7.75 -11.59 -2.53
C ILE A 92 9.21 -11.72 -2.09
N GLU A 93 10.03 -10.72 -2.41
CA GLU A 93 11.44 -10.68 -2.01
C GLU A 93 11.61 -10.13 -0.59
N LEU A 94 10.80 -9.14 -0.22
CA LEU A 94 10.90 -8.45 1.06
C LEU A 94 9.52 -7.91 1.48
N ALA A 95 9.22 -8.01 2.77
CA ALA A 95 8.10 -7.35 3.40
C ALA A 95 8.63 -6.35 4.44
N ASP A 96 8.32 -5.06 4.24
CA ASP A 96 8.77 -3.97 5.11
C ASP A 96 7.57 -3.41 5.87
N CYS A 97 7.66 -3.30 7.20
CA CYS A 97 6.59 -2.77 8.04
C CYS A 97 6.89 -1.31 8.41
N GLY A 98 6.17 -0.38 7.80
CA GLY A 98 6.21 1.03 8.14
C GLY A 98 5.28 1.36 9.30
N LEU A 99 5.79 1.38 10.52
CA LEU A 99 5.00 1.71 11.71
C LEU A 99 4.47 3.14 11.67
N THR A 100 3.21 3.27 12.08
CA THR A 100 2.54 4.54 12.34
C THR A 100 2.34 4.65 13.87
N LYS A 101 1.44 5.46 14.34
CA LYS A 101 1.12 5.57 15.78
C LYS A 101 0.39 4.30 16.26
N LYS A 102 0.61 3.89 17.53
CA LYS A 102 -0.13 2.82 18.24
C LYS A 102 -0.08 1.44 17.56
N GLN A 103 1.11 0.95 17.18
CA GLN A 103 1.31 -0.39 16.59
C GLN A 103 0.59 -0.63 15.25
N SER A 104 -0.16 0.36 14.75
CA SER A 104 -0.72 0.31 13.41
C SER A 104 0.34 0.69 12.38
N GLY A 105 0.27 0.12 11.20
CA GLY A 105 1.24 0.41 10.14
C GLY A 105 0.78 -0.01 8.76
N ASP A 106 1.66 0.20 7.81
CA ASP A 106 1.49 -0.25 6.45
C ASP A 106 2.57 -1.30 6.15
N ILE A 107 2.21 -2.43 5.54
CA ILE A 107 3.15 -3.45 5.11
C ILE A 107 3.38 -3.27 3.61
N TYR A 108 4.63 -3.03 3.23
CA TYR A 108 5.04 -2.87 1.85
C TYR A 108 5.63 -4.17 1.33
N LEU A 109 5.11 -4.68 0.22
CA LEU A 109 5.59 -5.89 -0.41
C LEU A 109 6.51 -5.52 -1.57
N LYS A 110 7.78 -5.92 -1.49
CA LYS A 110 8.71 -5.84 -2.62
C LYS A 110 8.57 -7.12 -3.41
N LEU A 111 8.09 -7.00 -4.64
CA LEU A 111 7.92 -8.12 -5.56
C LEU A 111 9.17 -8.31 -6.44
N SER A 112 9.37 -9.53 -6.94
CA SER A 112 10.38 -9.83 -7.95
C SER A 112 10.22 -8.97 -9.20
N LYS A 113 11.33 -8.65 -9.87
CA LYS A 113 11.39 -7.76 -11.05
C LYS A 113 10.55 -8.25 -12.23
N GLU A 114 10.22 -9.53 -12.27
CA GLU A 114 9.40 -10.13 -13.33
C GLU A 114 7.92 -9.70 -13.27
N THR A 115 7.48 -9.19 -12.13
CA THR A 115 6.08 -8.80 -11.91
C THR A 115 5.86 -7.35 -12.35
N LYS A 116 5.37 -7.16 -13.56
CA LYS A 116 5.00 -5.83 -14.09
C LYS A 116 3.56 -5.49 -13.67
N ILE A 117 3.39 -4.65 -12.65
CA ILE A 117 2.08 -4.11 -12.24
C ILE A 117 2.08 -2.62 -12.48
N ALA A 118 1.06 -2.12 -13.17
CA ALA A 118 0.91 -0.68 -13.38
C ALA A 118 0.52 0.00 -12.05
N ILE A 119 1.20 1.08 -11.70
CA ILE A 119 0.99 1.81 -10.44
C ILE A 119 -0.44 2.31 -10.28
N PHE A 120 -1.09 2.69 -11.39
CA PHE A 120 -2.48 3.17 -11.38
C PHE A 120 -3.49 2.13 -10.89
N HIS A 121 -3.23 0.83 -11.12
CA HIS A 121 -4.08 -0.24 -10.62
C HIS A 121 -3.90 -0.47 -9.11
N LEU A 122 -2.72 -0.17 -8.57
CA LEU A 122 -2.44 -0.30 -7.14
C LEU A 122 -2.79 0.97 -6.36
N TRP A 123 -2.94 2.11 -7.02
CA TRP A 123 -3.22 3.37 -6.34
C TRP A 123 -4.60 3.32 -5.63
N PRO A 124 -4.72 3.75 -4.37
CA PRO A 124 -3.72 4.37 -3.49
C PRO A 124 -2.95 3.37 -2.60
N HIS A 125 -3.01 2.06 -2.88
CA HIS A 125 -2.34 0.98 -2.14
C HIS A 125 -0.93 0.68 -2.66
N ALA A 126 -0.27 1.66 -3.28
CA ALA A 126 1.13 1.60 -3.67
C ALA A 126 2.01 2.35 -2.66
N ARG A 127 3.27 1.91 -2.48
CA ARG A 127 4.27 2.62 -1.68
C ARG A 127 4.60 3.97 -2.34
N PRO A 128 4.48 5.10 -1.63
CA PRO A 128 4.83 6.40 -2.18
C PRO A 128 6.33 6.49 -2.50
N GLY A 129 6.69 7.19 -3.58
CA GLY A 129 8.09 7.38 -3.99
C GLY A 129 8.72 6.22 -4.77
N LYS A 130 8.01 5.12 -5.01
CA LYS A 130 8.47 3.97 -5.82
C LYS A 130 7.64 3.84 -7.09
N TRP A 131 7.82 4.80 -8.02
CA TRP A 131 7.04 4.88 -9.26
C TRP A 131 7.50 3.90 -10.33
N ALA A 132 8.82 3.67 -10.42
CA ALA A 132 9.41 2.78 -11.43
C ALA A 132 9.15 1.28 -11.15
N VAL A 133 9.16 0.90 -9.87
CA VAL A 133 8.86 -0.47 -9.43
C VAL A 133 7.81 -0.37 -8.33
N PRO A 134 6.51 -0.42 -8.70
CA PRO A 134 5.42 -0.29 -7.75
C PRO A 134 5.45 -1.40 -6.71
N GLN A 135 5.41 -1.02 -5.44
CA GLN A 135 5.35 -1.95 -4.32
C GLN A 135 3.94 -1.92 -3.72
N PRO A 136 3.21 -3.04 -3.76
CA PRO A 136 1.91 -3.14 -3.09
C PRO A 136 2.04 -2.82 -1.60
N ALA A 137 1.06 -2.09 -1.07
CA ALA A 137 1.01 -1.66 0.31
C ALA A 137 -0.30 -2.13 0.96
N LEU A 138 -0.20 -3.01 1.95
CA LEU A 138 -1.31 -3.33 2.84
C LEU A 138 -1.40 -2.21 3.87
N ARG A 139 -2.44 -1.39 3.77
CA ARG A 139 -2.54 -0.15 4.54
C ARG A 139 -3.42 -0.28 5.76
N GLY A 140 -3.04 0.45 6.82
CA GLY A 140 -3.87 0.57 8.02
C GLY A 140 -3.99 -0.72 8.82
N ILE A 141 -2.99 -1.58 8.76
CA ILE A 141 -2.97 -2.84 9.49
C ILE A 141 -2.87 -2.56 10.99
N LYS A 142 -3.84 -3.04 11.75
CA LYS A 142 -3.76 -3.07 13.21
C LYS A 142 -2.75 -4.15 13.61
N ASN A 143 -1.95 -3.88 14.65
CA ASN A 143 -0.89 -4.81 15.10
C ASN A 143 0.06 -5.21 13.96
N CYS A 144 0.54 -4.20 13.19
CA CYS A 144 1.41 -4.41 12.03
C CYS A 144 2.60 -5.35 12.31
N PRO A 145 3.30 -5.32 13.45
CA PRO A 145 4.39 -6.25 13.74
C PRO A 145 3.94 -7.71 13.81
N GLU A 146 2.78 -7.97 14.39
CA GLU A 146 2.23 -9.33 14.50
C GLU A 146 1.84 -9.88 13.13
N VAL A 147 1.16 -9.07 12.32
CA VAL A 147 0.77 -9.46 10.96
C VAL A 147 2.01 -9.62 10.06
N ALA A 148 3.03 -8.77 10.22
CA ALA A 148 4.29 -8.91 9.51
C ALA A 148 5.00 -10.22 9.88
N LYS A 149 4.98 -10.62 11.16
CA LYS A 149 5.51 -11.90 11.62
C LYS A 149 4.78 -13.08 10.97
N ILE A 150 3.45 -13.09 10.96
CA ILE A 150 2.64 -14.12 10.29
C ILE A 150 3.04 -14.23 8.80
N LEU A 151 3.24 -13.10 8.13
CA LEU A 151 3.65 -13.08 6.73
C LEU A 151 5.06 -13.67 6.54
N VAL A 152 6.01 -13.33 7.42
CA VAL A 152 7.38 -13.85 7.37
C VAL A 152 7.40 -15.36 7.64
N ASP A 153 6.64 -15.82 8.63
CA ASP A 153 6.55 -17.25 8.97
C ASP A 153 5.95 -18.05 7.80
N ALA A 154 4.90 -17.55 7.17
CA ALA A 154 4.30 -18.15 5.98
C ALA A 154 5.27 -18.17 4.78
N TRP A 155 6.02 -17.08 4.59
CA TRP A 155 7.05 -16.96 3.55
C TRP A 155 8.20 -17.94 3.76
N ALA A 156 8.70 -18.05 4.99
CA ALA A 156 9.79 -18.98 5.35
C ALA A 156 9.35 -20.44 5.15
N ALA A 157 8.15 -20.80 5.60
CA ALA A 157 7.60 -22.14 5.42
C ALA A 157 7.47 -22.49 3.93
N GLN A 158 7.01 -21.58 3.09
CA GLN A 158 6.87 -21.80 1.64
C GLN A 158 8.24 -21.96 0.95
N ASN A 159 9.24 -21.16 1.32
CA ASN A 159 10.57 -21.23 0.74
C ASN A 159 11.33 -22.49 1.18
N ASN A 160 11.17 -22.92 2.42
CA ASN A 160 11.74 -24.18 2.90
C ASN A 160 11.16 -25.39 2.17
N VAL A 161 9.85 -25.39 1.86
CA VAL A 161 9.22 -26.44 1.04
C VAL A 161 9.81 -26.44 -0.38
N ILE A 162 10.01 -25.29 -0.99
CA ILE A 162 10.58 -25.17 -2.33
C ILE A 162 12.04 -25.68 -2.33
N ALA A 163 12.86 -25.24 -1.38
CA ALA A 163 14.26 -25.69 -1.26
C ALA A 163 14.36 -27.21 -1.10
N ARG A 164 13.52 -27.79 -0.26
CA ARG A 164 13.47 -29.26 -0.07
C ARG A 164 13.03 -30.00 -1.33
N THR A 165 12.08 -29.45 -2.08
CA THR A 165 11.61 -30.06 -3.34
C THR A 165 12.71 -30.04 -4.41
N VAL A 166 13.46 -28.94 -4.51
CA VAL A 166 14.60 -28.81 -5.43
C VAL A 166 15.67 -29.83 -5.09
N GLN A 167 16.08 -29.95 -3.81
CA GLN A 167 17.07 -30.94 -3.38
C GLN A 167 16.66 -32.39 -3.69
N LEU A 168 15.38 -32.72 -3.47
CA LEU A 168 14.85 -34.05 -3.79
C LEU A 168 14.85 -34.34 -5.31
N SER A 169 14.58 -33.33 -6.13
CA SER A 169 14.62 -33.48 -7.59
C SER A 169 16.03 -33.63 -8.12
N GLU A 170 16.99 -32.88 -7.56
CA GLU A 170 18.42 -33.03 -7.90
C GLU A 170 19.00 -34.41 -7.50
N SER A 171 18.72 -34.88 -6.29
CA SER A 171 19.17 -36.20 -5.85
C SER A 171 18.62 -37.31 -6.74
N LYS A 172 17.34 -37.24 -7.11
CA LYS A 172 16.70 -38.21 -7.99
C LYS A 172 17.28 -38.20 -9.41
N SER A 173 17.68 -37.03 -9.92
CA SER A 173 18.31 -36.91 -11.23
C SER A 173 19.73 -37.49 -11.25
N ILE A 174 20.48 -37.35 -10.14
CA ILE A 174 21.83 -37.94 -9.98
C ILE A 174 21.75 -39.45 -9.91
N ASP A 175 20.82 -39.98 -9.10
CA ASP A 175 20.62 -41.44 -8.99
C ASP A 175 20.26 -42.09 -10.33
N THR A 176 19.37 -41.41 -11.09
CA THR A 176 18.98 -41.88 -12.42
C THR A 176 20.20 -41.91 -13.38
N LYS A 177 21.02 -40.84 -13.35
CA LYS A 177 22.20 -40.75 -14.22
C LYS A 177 23.25 -41.77 -13.89
N ASN A 178 23.47 -42.09 -12.60
CA ASN A 178 24.39 -43.12 -12.16
C ASN A 178 23.91 -44.52 -12.58
N ALA A 179 22.60 -44.78 -12.45
CA ALA A 179 22.03 -46.07 -12.88
C ALA A 179 22.19 -46.32 -14.40
N TYR A 180 22.09 -45.28 -15.23
CA TYR A 180 22.32 -45.40 -16.67
C TYR A 180 23.83 -45.64 -17.01
N SER A 181 24.75 -45.02 -16.26
CA SER A 181 26.18 -45.22 -16.49
C SER A 181 26.67 -46.62 -16.12
N GLU A 182 26.07 -47.26 -15.11
CA GLU A 182 26.39 -48.64 -14.73
C GLU A 182 25.91 -49.69 -15.75
N VAL A 183 24.80 -49.40 -16.45
CA VAL A 183 24.27 -50.29 -17.50
C VAL A 183 25.08 -50.18 -18.79
N GLU A 184 25.73 -49.06 -19.07
CA GLU A 184 26.54 -48.85 -20.29
C GLU A 184 27.96 -49.43 -20.17
N THR A 185 28.42 -49.79 -18.97
CA THR A 185 29.75 -50.34 -18.69
C THR A 185 29.74 -51.86 -18.44
N ALA A 186 28.59 -52.51 -18.51
CA ALA A 186 28.43 -53.98 -18.36
C ALA A 186 28.16 -54.66 -19.70
#